data_182561fa4d76cc5d4539887d9d23a037
#
_entry.id   182561fa4d76cc5d4539887d9d23a037
#
_cell.length_a   1.000
_cell.length_b   1.000
_cell.length_c   1.000
_cell.angle_alpha   90.00
_cell.angle_beta   90.00
_cell.angle_gamma   90.00
#
_symmetry.space_group_name_H-M   'P 1'
#
loop_
_entity.id
_entity.type
_entity.pdbx_description
1 polymer ?
#
loop_
_entity_poly.entity_id
_entity_poly.type
_entity_poly.pdbx_seq_one_letter_code
_entity_poly.pdbx_strand_id
1 'polypeptide(L)'
;YENKFGKDFNNDGLISGGSSYKLFGSSDIYTLRNRGGGSYSDNSSSLWDVTAAKETNSGFDVLLEGADGSNKDGYNVIWSTNSSGVINSSSGWLTDAQTESHASGYENKFGKDFNNDGLISGGSFYQLFGSSGIVTLSSGGNTYSDDSSSLWDLTAAKETASGFDILLEGSDGTSKEGYNLIYETN
;
A
#
# COMPACT_ATOMS: atom_id res chain seq x y z
N TYR A 1 15.43 4.25 -16.72
CA TYR A 1 14.75 4.91 -17.86
C TYR A 1 13.85 6.05 -17.40
N GLU A 2 13.17 5.96 -16.24
CA GLU A 2 12.24 6.98 -15.74
C GLU A 2 12.87 8.36 -15.65
N ASN A 3 14.02 8.47 -14.97
CA ASN A 3 14.73 9.75 -14.84
C ASN A 3 15.15 10.33 -16.21
N LYS A 4 15.46 9.46 -17.18
CA LYS A 4 15.87 9.91 -18.53
C LYS A 4 14.73 10.54 -19.31
N PHE A 5 13.49 10.01 -19.12
CA PHE A 5 12.32 10.44 -19.86
C PHE A 5 11.39 11.35 -19.02
N GLY A 6 11.68 11.51 -17.72
CA GLY A 6 10.83 12.28 -16.79
C GLY A 6 9.43 11.69 -16.69
N LYS A 7 9.32 10.35 -16.72
CA LYS A 7 8.03 9.65 -16.75
C LYS A 7 8.04 8.49 -15.76
N ASP A 8 7.01 8.44 -14.95
CA ASP A 8 6.68 7.30 -14.10
C ASP A 8 6.12 6.17 -14.98
N PHE A 9 6.87 5.09 -15.16
CA PHE A 9 6.48 3.97 -16.03
C PHE A 9 5.74 2.86 -15.32
N ASN A 10 5.97 2.70 -14.01
CA ASN A 10 5.35 1.66 -13.18
C ASN A 10 4.17 2.18 -12.36
N ASN A 11 3.90 3.50 -12.44
CA ASN A 11 2.80 4.19 -11.76
C ASN A 11 2.86 4.09 -10.22
N ASP A 12 4.08 4.04 -9.67
CA ASP A 12 4.31 4.08 -8.22
C ASP A 12 4.33 5.52 -7.64
N GLY A 13 4.25 6.52 -8.50
CA GLY A 13 4.29 7.94 -8.15
C GLY A 13 5.70 8.49 -7.97
N LEU A 14 6.74 7.72 -8.31
CA LEU A 14 8.15 8.11 -8.23
C LEU A 14 8.81 8.12 -9.60
N ILE A 15 9.84 8.93 -9.72
CA ILE A 15 10.84 8.84 -10.78
C ILE A 15 12.18 8.60 -10.09
N SER A 16 12.70 7.40 -10.26
CA SER A 16 13.91 6.90 -9.62
C SER A 16 15.13 6.89 -10.54
N GLY A 17 16.29 6.46 -10.04
CA GLY A 17 17.53 6.30 -10.82
C GLY A 17 18.24 7.59 -11.18
N GLY A 18 17.94 8.69 -10.52
CA GLY A 18 18.61 9.99 -10.66
C GLY A 18 19.43 10.37 -9.43
N SER A 19 19.91 11.62 -9.41
CA SER A 19 20.59 12.22 -8.25
C SER A 19 19.63 12.53 -7.09
N SER A 20 18.34 12.41 -7.30
CA SER A 20 17.29 12.59 -6.28
C SER A 20 15.99 11.97 -6.74
N TYR A 21 15.21 11.45 -5.78
CA TYR A 21 13.83 11.03 -6.02
C TYR A 21 12.97 12.20 -6.46
N LYS A 22 12.13 11.94 -7.47
CA LYS A 22 11.10 12.87 -7.93
C LYS A 22 9.73 12.28 -7.61
N LEU A 23 8.85 13.12 -7.09
CA LEU A 23 7.45 12.79 -6.81
C LEU A 23 6.63 13.20 -8.03
N PHE A 24 5.89 12.26 -8.61
CA PHE A 24 5.08 12.50 -9.79
C PHE A 24 3.67 12.92 -9.37
N GLY A 25 3.35 14.20 -9.53
CA GLY A 25 2.04 14.76 -9.22
C GLY A 25 1.20 14.96 -10.48
N SER A 26 -0.08 15.20 -10.30
CA SER A 26 -1.06 15.43 -11.37
C SER A 26 -0.75 16.67 -12.21
N SER A 27 -0.07 17.66 -11.63
CA SER A 27 0.21 18.95 -12.28
C SER A 27 1.69 19.19 -12.57
N ASP A 28 2.61 18.57 -11.81
CA ASP A 28 4.06 18.82 -11.93
C ASP A 28 4.87 17.68 -11.28
N ILE A 29 6.19 17.74 -11.44
CA ILE A 29 7.17 16.83 -10.85
C ILE A 29 7.94 17.57 -9.75
N TYR A 30 7.94 17.02 -8.54
CA TYR A 30 8.55 17.62 -7.36
C TYR A 30 9.77 16.83 -6.90
N THR A 31 10.79 17.50 -6.34
CA THR A 31 11.93 16.80 -5.74
C THR A 31 11.62 16.49 -4.28
N LEU A 32 11.79 15.21 -3.85
CA LEU A 32 11.71 14.85 -2.44
C LEU A 32 12.85 15.50 -1.64
N ARG A 33 12.51 16.29 -0.62
CA ARG A 33 13.45 17.08 0.18
C ARG A 33 13.17 16.99 1.66
N ASN A 34 14.21 17.08 2.47
CA ASN A 34 14.05 17.35 3.90
C ASN A 34 13.79 18.85 4.17
N ARG A 35 13.43 19.19 5.42
CA ARG A 35 13.17 20.59 5.84
C ARG A 35 14.36 21.51 5.66
N GLY A 36 15.60 20.99 5.64
CA GLY A 36 16.82 21.75 5.39
C GLY A 36 17.13 21.96 3.91
N GLY A 37 16.29 21.49 2.99
CA GLY A 37 16.43 21.63 1.54
C GLY A 37 17.28 20.54 0.88
N GLY A 38 17.88 19.62 1.65
CA GLY A 38 18.60 18.46 1.12
C GLY A 38 17.65 17.50 0.41
N SER A 39 18.04 16.99 -0.76
CA SER A 39 17.26 16.00 -1.52
C SER A 39 17.62 14.56 -1.11
N TYR A 40 16.66 13.66 -1.29
CA TYR A 40 16.84 12.21 -1.12
C TYR A 40 17.07 11.51 -2.44
N SER A 41 17.87 10.43 -2.42
CA SER A 41 18.17 9.53 -3.54
C SER A 41 18.41 8.12 -3.01
N ASP A 42 18.57 7.12 -3.89
CA ASP A 42 18.92 5.74 -3.54
C ASP A 42 20.16 5.64 -2.63
N ASN A 43 21.07 6.60 -2.73
CA ASN A 43 22.29 6.66 -1.91
C ASN A 43 22.11 7.37 -0.55
N SER A 44 20.93 7.86 -0.22
CA SER A 44 20.69 8.62 1.01
C SER A 44 20.59 7.75 2.26
N SER A 45 20.26 6.47 2.09
CA SER A 45 20.18 5.47 3.15
C SER A 45 20.56 4.09 2.62
N SER A 46 21.22 3.29 3.44
CA SER A 46 21.41 1.85 3.20
C SER A 46 20.41 0.98 3.99
N LEU A 47 19.52 1.62 4.71
CA LEU A 47 18.55 0.93 5.58
C LEU A 47 17.11 1.08 5.07
N TRP A 48 16.85 2.05 4.19
CA TRP A 48 15.52 2.40 3.73
C TRP A 48 15.52 2.70 2.24
N ASP A 49 14.59 2.08 1.54
CA ASP A 49 14.32 2.33 0.13
C ASP A 49 13.01 3.12 -0.01
N VAL A 50 13.00 4.17 -0.82
CA VAL A 50 11.76 4.87 -1.18
C VAL A 50 11.14 4.09 -2.33
N THR A 51 9.96 3.51 -2.09
CA THR A 51 9.35 2.54 -3.01
C THR A 51 8.08 3.02 -3.69
N ALA A 52 7.37 4.00 -3.10
CA ALA A 52 6.19 4.59 -3.73
C ALA A 52 5.91 6.00 -3.22
N ALA A 53 5.14 6.76 -3.99
CA ALA A 53 4.56 8.02 -3.55
C ALA A 53 3.12 8.16 -4.06
N LYS A 54 2.26 8.76 -3.26
CA LYS A 54 0.88 9.08 -3.66
C LYS A 54 0.57 10.53 -3.37
N GLU A 55 0.08 11.22 -4.39
CA GLU A 55 -0.36 12.61 -4.26
C GLU A 55 -1.58 12.69 -3.33
N THR A 56 -1.59 13.71 -2.49
CA THR A 56 -2.67 14.04 -1.56
C THR A 56 -3.10 15.48 -1.73
N ASN A 57 -4.17 15.90 -1.08
CA ASN A 57 -4.62 17.29 -1.15
C ASN A 57 -3.60 18.32 -0.62
N SER A 58 -2.60 17.89 0.15
CA SER A 58 -1.61 18.78 0.81
C SER A 58 -0.18 18.58 0.34
N GLY A 59 0.08 17.59 -0.50
CA GLY A 59 1.40 17.21 -0.98
C GLY A 59 1.45 15.74 -1.35
N PHE A 60 2.37 14.96 -0.76
CA PHE A 60 2.51 13.53 -1.05
C PHE A 60 2.67 12.74 0.24
N ASP A 61 2.14 11.53 0.25
CA ASP A 61 2.56 10.46 1.15
C ASP A 61 3.60 9.61 0.41
N VAL A 62 4.75 9.41 1.03
CA VAL A 62 5.91 8.71 0.46
C VAL A 62 6.19 7.48 1.31
N LEU A 63 6.11 6.30 0.70
CA LEU A 63 6.41 5.03 1.35
C LEU A 63 7.91 4.75 1.31
N LEU A 64 8.45 4.42 2.47
CA LEU A 64 9.78 3.84 2.63
C LEU A 64 9.63 2.45 3.21
N GLU A 65 10.34 1.52 2.63
CA GLU A 65 10.45 0.14 3.14
C GLU A 65 11.87 -0.10 3.65
N GLY A 66 11.97 -0.92 4.68
CA GLY A 66 13.28 -1.35 5.16
C GLY A 66 13.99 -2.18 4.10
N ALA A 67 15.23 -1.80 3.77
CA ALA A 67 16.01 -2.48 2.74
C ALA A 67 16.21 -3.97 3.09
N ASP A 68 16.07 -4.84 2.09
CA ASP A 68 16.20 -6.29 2.23
C ASP A 68 17.47 -6.70 2.96
N GLY A 69 17.33 -7.55 3.97
CA GLY A 69 18.45 -8.05 4.79
C GLY A 69 19.06 -7.01 5.74
N SER A 70 18.53 -5.80 5.81
CA SER A 70 18.90 -4.81 6.82
C SER A 70 18.19 -5.10 8.16
N ASN A 71 18.56 -4.39 9.23
CA ASN A 71 17.82 -4.47 10.50
C ASN A 71 16.49 -3.68 10.47
N LYS A 72 16.07 -3.18 9.30
CA LYS A 72 14.81 -2.52 9.03
C LYS A 72 13.90 -3.32 8.10
N ASP A 73 14.38 -4.43 7.58
CA ASP A 73 13.58 -5.38 6.81
C ASP A 73 12.29 -5.76 7.59
N GLY A 74 11.13 -5.71 6.93
CA GLY A 74 9.80 -5.88 7.55
C GLY A 74 9.27 -4.65 8.31
N TYR A 75 9.90 -3.48 8.14
CA TYR A 75 9.37 -2.20 8.66
C TYR A 75 9.10 -1.23 7.52
N ASN A 76 8.09 -0.39 7.74
CA ASN A 76 7.68 0.69 6.82
C ASN A 76 7.72 2.04 7.54
N VAL A 77 7.95 3.09 6.76
CA VAL A 77 7.80 4.49 7.20
C VAL A 77 7.02 5.24 6.13
N ILE A 78 6.03 6.01 6.52
CA ILE A 78 5.34 6.91 5.62
C ILE A 78 5.72 8.35 5.97
N TRP A 79 6.36 9.04 5.05
CA TRP A 79 6.59 10.48 5.14
C TRP A 79 5.45 11.22 4.45
N SER A 80 4.90 12.24 5.12
CA SER A 80 4.02 13.18 4.44
C SER A 80 4.83 14.43 4.08
N THR A 81 4.57 14.96 2.88
CA THR A 81 5.21 16.17 2.38
C THR A 81 4.19 17.30 2.23
N ASN A 82 4.68 18.51 2.05
CA ASN A 82 3.87 19.60 1.52
C ASN A 82 3.80 19.53 -0.02
N SER A 83 3.03 20.42 -0.64
CA SER A 83 2.85 20.52 -2.09
C SER A 83 4.11 20.81 -2.89
N SER A 84 5.23 21.16 -2.24
CA SER A 84 6.54 21.37 -2.88
C SER A 84 7.49 20.17 -2.71
N GLY A 85 7.00 19.03 -2.19
CA GLY A 85 7.79 17.82 -1.97
C GLY A 85 8.72 17.87 -0.74
N VAL A 86 8.50 18.82 0.18
CA VAL A 86 9.29 18.93 1.42
C VAL A 86 8.62 18.12 2.54
N ILE A 87 9.35 17.17 3.13
CA ILE A 87 8.88 16.32 4.24
C ILE A 87 8.53 17.20 5.43
N ASN A 88 7.31 17.03 5.95
CA ASN A 88 6.81 17.76 7.11
C ASN A 88 6.43 16.86 8.29
N SER A 89 6.13 15.58 8.06
CA SER A 89 5.84 14.59 9.11
C SER A 89 6.25 13.17 8.71
N SER A 90 6.21 12.26 9.69
CA SER A 90 6.53 10.84 9.55
C SER A 90 5.58 10.03 10.44
N SER A 91 5.17 8.84 9.96
CA SER A 91 4.41 7.87 10.75
C SER A 91 5.21 7.27 11.92
N GLY A 92 6.54 7.38 11.88
CA GLY A 92 7.42 6.51 12.66
C GLY A 92 7.58 5.14 11.97
N TRP A 93 8.20 4.19 12.67
CA TRP A 93 8.38 2.82 12.16
C TRP A 93 7.13 2.00 12.43
N LEU A 94 6.60 1.39 11.38
CA LEU A 94 5.46 0.49 11.42
C LEU A 94 5.92 -0.87 10.93
N THR A 95 5.50 -1.95 11.57
CA THR A 95 5.60 -3.30 10.99
C THR A 95 4.60 -3.44 9.84
N ASP A 96 4.74 -4.49 9.02
CA ASP A 96 3.79 -4.77 7.93
C ASP A 96 2.35 -4.84 8.46
N ALA A 97 2.10 -5.60 9.54
CA ALA A 97 0.78 -5.69 10.17
C ALA A 97 0.28 -4.35 10.75
N GLN A 98 1.17 -3.48 11.23
CA GLN A 98 0.78 -2.13 11.68
C GLN A 98 0.49 -1.19 10.51
N THR A 99 1.16 -1.41 9.38
CA THR A 99 0.94 -0.63 8.15
C THR A 99 -0.40 -1.01 7.52
N GLU A 100 -0.70 -2.31 7.46
CA GLU A 100 -1.98 -2.86 7.02
C GLU A 100 -3.14 -2.31 7.85
N SER A 101 -3.12 -2.51 9.16
CA SER A 101 -4.21 -2.11 10.08
C SER A 101 -4.27 -0.61 10.38
N HIS A 102 -3.41 0.21 9.75
CA HIS A 102 -3.36 1.64 10.04
C HIS A 102 -4.61 2.38 9.55
N ALA A 103 -5.20 3.22 10.42
CA ALA A 103 -6.41 4.00 10.13
C ALA A 103 -6.33 4.92 8.89
N SER A 104 -5.14 5.16 8.36
CA SER A 104 -4.93 5.91 7.11
C SER A 104 -5.11 5.06 5.85
N GLY A 105 -5.38 3.75 5.97
CA GLY A 105 -5.60 2.82 4.84
C GLY A 105 -4.40 2.78 3.89
N TYR A 106 -3.21 2.51 4.41
CA TYR A 106 -1.98 2.58 3.60
C TYR A 106 -1.94 1.51 2.51
N GLU A 107 -2.49 0.31 2.73
CA GLU A 107 -2.57 -0.69 1.68
C GLU A 107 -3.38 -0.21 0.48
N ASN A 108 -4.60 0.27 0.73
CA ASN A 108 -5.43 0.84 -0.34
C ASN A 108 -4.78 2.07 -0.99
N LYS A 109 -4.12 2.90 -0.19
CA LYS A 109 -3.45 4.11 -0.68
C LYS A 109 -2.30 3.78 -1.65
N PHE A 110 -1.45 2.82 -1.29
CA PHE A 110 -0.30 2.44 -2.10
C PHE A 110 -0.58 1.28 -3.07
N GLY A 111 -1.73 0.61 -2.91
CA GLY A 111 -2.10 -0.56 -3.70
C GLY A 111 -1.16 -1.73 -3.45
N LYS A 112 -0.77 -1.95 -2.20
CA LYS A 112 0.21 -2.93 -1.79
C LYS A 112 -0.30 -3.75 -0.60
N ASP A 113 -0.23 -5.07 -0.74
CA ASP A 113 -0.47 -6.04 0.32
C ASP A 113 0.81 -6.13 1.17
N PHE A 114 0.79 -5.51 2.37
CA PHE A 114 1.97 -5.45 3.25
C PHE A 114 2.17 -6.72 4.07
N ASN A 115 1.10 -7.38 4.46
CA ASN A 115 1.14 -8.57 5.33
C ASN A 115 1.09 -9.89 4.56
N ASN A 116 0.95 -9.84 3.22
CA ASN A 116 0.84 -10.98 2.30
C ASN A 116 -0.34 -11.92 2.59
N ASP A 117 -1.47 -11.36 3.02
CA ASP A 117 -2.73 -12.11 3.20
C ASP A 117 -3.57 -12.20 1.91
N GLY A 118 -3.15 -11.52 0.86
CA GLY A 118 -3.82 -11.47 -0.45
C GLY A 118 -4.95 -10.44 -0.53
N LEU A 119 -5.06 -9.57 0.48
CA LEU A 119 -6.06 -8.51 0.53
C LEU A 119 -5.39 -7.13 0.45
N ILE A 120 -6.19 -6.15 0.06
CA ILE A 120 -5.86 -4.73 0.20
C ILE A 120 -6.91 -4.12 1.12
N SER A 121 -6.51 -3.80 2.33
CA SER A 121 -7.37 -3.25 3.38
C SER A 121 -7.50 -1.72 3.29
N GLY A 122 -8.43 -1.16 4.07
CA GLY A 122 -8.62 0.30 4.20
C GLY A 122 -9.35 0.97 3.04
N GLY A 123 -9.90 0.21 2.10
CA GLY A 123 -10.81 0.67 1.05
C GLY A 123 -12.29 0.60 1.46
N SER A 124 -13.18 1.08 0.58
CA SER A 124 -14.63 0.96 0.77
C SER A 124 -15.17 -0.45 0.45
N PHE A 125 -14.38 -1.27 -0.20
CA PHE A 125 -14.71 -2.63 -0.61
C PHE A 125 -13.49 -3.52 -0.49
N TYR A 126 -13.73 -4.82 -0.29
CA TYR A 126 -12.64 -5.80 -0.33
C TYR A 126 -11.97 -5.83 -1.71
N GLN A 127 -10.68 -5.72 -1.70
CA GLN A 127 -9.82 -5.83 -2.86
C GLN A 127 -8.87 -7.01 -2.68
N LEU A 128 -8.77 -7.85 -3.71
CA LEU A 128 -7.94 -9.02 -3.75
C LEU A 128 -6.64 -8.68 -4.49
N PHE A 129 -5.51 -9.06 -3.93
CA PHE A 129 -4.21 -8.82 -4.54
C PHE A 129 -3.71 -10.06 -5.27
N GLY A 130 -3.51 -9.95 -6.57
CA GLY A 130 -3.02 -11.05 -7.40
C GLY A 130 -1.95 -10.62 -8.39
N SER A 131 -1.36 -11.58 -9.07
CA SER A 131 -0.30 -11.39 -10.06
C SER A 131 -0.70 -10.49 -11.24
N SER A 132 -2.00 -10.40 -11.53
CA SER A 132 -2.57 -9.53 -12.57
C SER A 132 -2.91 -8.14 -12.06
N GLY A 133 -2.73 -7.85 -10.77
CA GLY A 133 -3.07 -6.60 -10.10
C GLY A 133 -4.20 -6.76 -9.07
N ILE A 134 -4.84 -5.64 -8.75
CA ILE A 134 -5.88 -5.57 -7.72
C ILE A 134 -7.25 -5.79 -8.36
N VAL A 135 -8.04 -6.68 -7.76
CA VAL A 135 -9.41 -7.00 -8.19
C VAL A 135 -10.40 -6.73 -7.05
N THR A 136 -11.46 -5.98 -7.32
CA THR A 136 -12.53 -5.77 -6.32
C THR A 136 -13.40 -7.01 -6.22
N LEU A 137 -13.62 -7.51 -5.00
CA LEU A 137 -14.49 -8.65 -4.75
C LEU A 137 -15.95 -8.30 -5.05
N SER A 138 -16.55 -9.02 -5.97
CA SER A 138 -17.95 -8.82 -6.36
C SER A 138 -18.64 -10.14 -6.73
N SER A 139 -19.95 -10.22 -6.54
CA SER A 139 -20.78 -11.33 -7.00
C SER A 139 -22.18 -10.82 -7.36
N GLY A 140 -22.70 -11.26 -8.49
CA GLY A 140 -24.02 -10.87 -8.95
C GLY A 140 -24.24 -9.36 -9.14
N GLY A 141 -23.15 -8.60 -9.38
CA GLY A 141 -23.16 -7.13 -9.53
C GLY A 141 -23.09 -6.36 -8.21
N ASN A 142 -22.98 -7.03 -7.07
CA ASN A 142 -22.75 -6.40 -5.77
C ASN A 142 -21.28 -6.51 -5.37
N THR A 143 -20.71 -5.43 -4.81
CA THR A 143 -19.39 -5.40 -4.19
C THR A 143 -19.49 -5.74 -2.71
N TYR A 144 -18.45 -6.35 -2.16
CA TYR A 144 -18.39 -6.76 -0.76
C TYR A 144 -17.44 -5.88 0.05
N SER A 145 -17.81 -5.65 1.32
CA SER A 145 -17.05 -4.86 2.31
C SER A 145 -17.29 -5.44 3.70
N ASP A 146 -16.64 -4.92 4.72
CA ASP A 146 -16.87 -5.28 6.13
C ASP A 146 -18.35 -5.16 6.52
N ASP A 147 -19.07 -4.20 5.93
CA ASP A 147 -20.50 -4.00 6.18
C ASP A 147 -21.41 -5.04 5.47
N SER A 148 -20.86 -5.88 4.60
CA SER A 148 -21.67 -6.84 3.82
C SER A 148 -22.15 -8.03 4.65
N SER A 149 -21.51 -8.32 5.77
CA SER A 149 -21.93 -9.35 6.71
C SER A 149 -21.59 -8.93 8.15
N SER A 150 -22.51 -9.19 9.07
CA SER A 150 -22.26 -9.06 10.51
C SER A 150 -21.83 -10.39 11.16
N LEU A 151 -21.71 -11.45 10.38
CA LEU A 151 -21.43 -12.79 10.87
C LEU A 151 -20.08 -13.33 10.40
N TRP A 152 -19.51 -12.74 9.36
CA TRP A 152 -18.31 -13.21 8.68
C TRP A 152 -17.39 -12.08 8.33
N ASP A 153 -16.12 -12.23 8.69
CA ASP A 153 -15.02 -11.32 8.33
C ASP A 153 -14.17 -11.99 7.25
N LEU A 154 -13.80 -11.25 6.22
CA LEU A 154 -12.87 -11.72 5.20
C LEU A 154 -11.46 -11.47 5.72
N THR A 155 -10.68 -12.56 5.90
CA THR A 155 -9.39 -12.50 6.60
C THR A 155 -8.19 -12.82 5.72
N ALA A 156 -8.41 -13.52 4.60
CA ALA A 156 -7.34 -13.78 3.64
C ALA A 156 -7.89 -14.12 2.26
N ALA A 157 -7.07 -13.91 1.23
CA ALA A 157 -7.32 -14.39 -0.11
C ALA A 157 -6.04 -14.97 -0.71
N LYS A 158 -6.20 -15.96 -1.58
CA LYS A 158 -5.08 -16.58 -2.28
C LYS A 158 -5.42 -16.75 -3.75
N GLU A 159 -4.57 -16.22 -4.61
CA GLU A 159 -4.70 -16.39 -6.05
C GLU A 159 -4.55 -17.87 -6.45
N THR A 160 -5.41 -18.33 -7.35
CA THR A 160 -5.43 -19.67 -7.94
C THR A 160 -5.28 -19.55 -9.46
N ALA A 161 -5.26 -20.68 -10.16
CA ALA A 161 -5.19 -20.67 -11.62
C ALA A 161 -6.45 -20.11 -12.31
N SER A 162 -7.60 -20.03 -11.61
CA SER A 162 -8.90 -19.62 -12.16
C SER A 162 -9.53 -18.42 -11.47
N GLY A 163 -8.90 -17.87 -10.40
CA GLY A 163 -9.44 -16.77 -9.62
C GLY A 163 -8.79 -16.72 -8.25
N PHE A 164 -9.59 -16.69 -7.18
CA PHE A 164 -9.09 -16.64 -5.80
C PHE A 164 -9.86 -17.61 -4.91
N ASP A 165 -9.14 -18.24 -3.96
CA ASP A 165 -9.72 -18.82 -2.75
C ASP A 165 -9.77 -17.73 -1.69
N ILE A 166 -10.93 -17.55 -1.08
CA ILE A 166 -11.23 -16.51 -0.09
C ILE A 166 -11.55 -17.17 1.24
N LEU A 167 -10.84 -16.81 2.29
CA LEU A 167 -11.11 -17.26 3.65
C LEU A 167 -11.99 -16.26 4.38
N LEU A 168 -13.13 -16.75 4.89
CA LEU A 168 -13.98 -16.02 5.82
C LEU A 168 -13.93 -16.71 7.18
N GLU A 169 -13.76 -15.93 8.22
CA GLU A 169 -13.83 -16.37 9.61
C GLU A 169 -15.10 -15.83 10.26
N GLY A 170 -15.68 -16.61 11.15
CA GLY A 170 -16.87 -16.17 11.89
C GLY A 170 -16.50 -15.07 12.85
N SER A 171 -17.21 -13.91 12.74
CA SER A 171 -16.92 -12.71 13.53
C SER A 171 -17.07 -12.98 15.03
N ASP A 172 -16.18 -12.38 15.82
CA ASP A 172 -16.13 -12.52 17.28
C ASP A 172 -17.47 -12.14 17.93
N GLY A 173 -17.90 -12.94 18.91
CA GLY A 173 -19.15 -12.73 19.65
C GLY A 173 -20.42 -13.09 18.87
N THR A 174 -20.31 -13.67 17.67
CA THR A 174 -21.44 -14.10 16.84
C THR A 174 -21.68 -15.61 16.96
N SER A 175 -22.80 -16.09 16.39
CA SER A 175 -23.09 -17.53 16.28
C SER A 175 -22.15 -18.29 15.33
N LYS A 176 -21.27 -17.58 14.65
CA LYS A 176 -20.29 -18.12 13.69
C LYS A 176 -18.85 -18.07 14.20
N GLU A 177 -18.61 -17.50 15.37
CA GLU A 177 -17.30 -17.51 16.00
C GLU A 177 -16.71 -18.93 16.05
N GLY A 178 -15.44 -19.04 15.59
CA GLY A 178 -14.73 -20.33 15.48
C GLY A 178 -15.07 -21.18 14.26
N TYR A 179 -15.93 -20.71 13.36
CA TYR A 179 -16.16 -21.35 12.07
C TYR A 179 -15.40 -20.64 10.95
N ASN A 180 -14.99 -21.40 9.94
CA ASN A 180 -14.34 -20.91 8.74
C ASN A 180 -15.09 -21.34 7.50
N LEU A 181 -15.11 -20.48 6.48
CA LEU A 181 -15.63 -20.78 5.15
C LEU A 181 -14.57 -20.43 4.10
N ILE A 182 -14.51 -21.26 3.05
CA ILE A 182 -13.69 -20.94 1.87
C ILE A 182 -14.64 -20.79 0.69
N TYR A 183 -14.53 -19.66 -0.02
CA TYR A 183 -15.19 -19.41 -1.29
C TYR A 183 -14.16 -19.38 -2.41
N GLU A 184 -14.52 -19.99 -3.54
CA GLU A 184 -13.76 -19.90 -4.79
C GLU A 184 -14.40 -18.84 -5.69
N THR A 185 -13.59 -17.96 -6.26
CA THR A 185 -14.00 -17.00 -7.30
C THR A 185 -13.52 -17.48 -8.67
N ASN A 186 -14.14 -16.97 -9.71
CA ASN A 186 -13.76 -17.23 -11.11
C ASN A 186 -13.25 -15.95 -11.75
#